data_2fef343c7d967bbe699a977b2442b764
#
_entry.id   2fef343c7d967bbe699a977b2442b764
#
_cell.length_a   1.000
_cell.length_b   1.000
_cell.length_c   1.000
_cell.angle_alpha   90.00
_cell.angle_beta   90.00
_cell.angle_gamma   90.00
#
_symmetry.space_group_name_H-M   'P 1'
#
loop_
_entity.id
_entity.type
_entity.pdbx_description
1 polymer ?
#
loop_
_entity_poly.entity_id
_entity_poly.type
_entity_poly.pdbx_seq_one_letter_code
_entity_poly.pdbx_strand_id
1 'polypeptide(L)'
;MKEYNNTKCNDDIYNIKDGIYTNLQKYFYKNIPFIFTFILGFIVIIKYTNKYNNSIVIDFITLIALPFWAYFIHIFSHHYNNFLFNWHLFHHNQKISKQQFYILLEFYGNFMIGGGIIIILYNLLLNQLFNLNFHFNYYIILYWAIIYSTYHVINYHILYFEPHYHHHIRNAISNFGPDWVDIIFETKTEGEKIENSNSSVINNVIAVIIVLLLKNQFNDLIKFINYYIVLFVPKLIK
;
A
#
# COMPACT_ATOMS: atom_id res chain seq x y z
N MET A 1 9.75 49.60 -12.97
CA MET A 1 9.83 48.13 -12.87
C MET A 1 8.69 47.71 -11.98
N LYS A 2 7.65 47.06 -12.53
CA LYS A 2 6.56 46.49 -11.74
C LYS A 2 7.03 45.14 -11.28
N GLU A 3 7.29 44.94 -9.99
CA GLU A 3 7.41 43.64 -9.37
C GLU A 3 6.10 42.87 -9.62
N TYR A 4 6.15 41.90 -10.50
CA TYR A 4 5.13 40.88 -10.60
C TYR A 4 5.23 40.03 -9.34
N ASN A 5 4.44 40.36 -8.33
CA ASN A 5 4.16 39.45 -7.22
C ASN A 5 3.43 38.22 -7.78
N ASN A 6 4.21 37.26 -8.30
CA ASN A 6 3.76 35.90 -8.59
C ASN A 6 3.62 35.14 -7.27
N THR A 7 2.70 35.55 -6.41
CA THR A 7 2.12 34.67 -5.40
C THR A 7 1.12 33.74 -6.09
N LYS A 8 1.56 32.91 -7.04
CA LYS A 8 0.90 31.63 -7.23
C LYS A 8 1.09 30.89 -5.91
N CYS A 9 0.06 30.86 -5.09
CA CYS A 9 -0.03 29.98 -3.95
C CYS A 9 0.38 28.61 -4.46
N ASN A 10 1.52 28.08 -4.00
CA ASN A 10 1.99 26.75 -4.36
C ASN A 10 1.15 25.74 -3.56
N ASP A 11 -0.15 25.65 -3.91
CA ASP A 11 -1.14 24.79 -3.23
C ASP A 11 -0.76 23.31 -3.26
N ASP A 12 0.25 22.97 -4.06
CA ASP A 12 0.75 21.60 -4.25
C ASP A 12 1.95 21.24 -3.37
N ILE A 13 2.48 22.15 -2.57
CA ILE A 13 3.67 21.92 -1.74
C ILE A 13 3.26 21.60 -0.30
N TYR A 14 3.90 20.57 0.25
CA TYR A 14 3.81 20.27 1.67
C TYR A 14 4.57 21.32 2.49
N ASN A 15 3.89 21.87 3.49
CA ASN A 15 4.47 22.82 4.42
C ASN A 15 4.03 22.46 5.84
N ILE A 16 4.99 22.11 6.70
CA ILE A 16 4.70 21.72 8.07
C ILE A 16 3.99 22.82 8.87
N LYS A 17 4.24 24.09 8.53
CA LYS A 17 3.60 25.26 9.19
C LYS A 17 2.11 25.37 8.88
N ASP A 18 1.64 24.78 7.78
CA ASP A 18 0.21 24.74 7.42
C ASP A 18 -0.58 23.78 8.31
N GLY A 19 0.12 22.90 9.02
CA GLY A 19 -0.45 21.85 9.85
C GLY A 19 -1.00 20.67 9.06
N ILE A 20 -1.24 19.56 9.76
CA ILE A 20 -1.68 18.27 9.19
C ILE A 20 -2.98 18.44 8.40
N TYR A 21 -3.98 19.11 8.99
CA TYR A 21 -5.30 19.25 8.39
C TYR A 21 -5.26 19.93 7.01
N THR A 22 -4.56 21.06 6.91
CA THR A 22 -4.44 21.83 5.64
C THR A 22 -3.70 21.00 4.58
N ASN A 23 -2.62 20.32 4.95
CA ASN A 23 -1.87 19.48 4.03
C ASN A 23 -2.68 18.25 3.56
N LEU A 24 -3.48 17.64 4.45
CA LEU A 24 -4.43 16.59 4.06
C LEU A 24 -5.51 17.11 3.12
N GLN A 25 -6.05 18.31 3.36
CA GLN A 25 -6.99 18.91 2.41
C GLN A 25 -6.37 19.08 1.02
N LYS A 26 -5.15 19.61 0.92
CA LYS A 26 -4.42 19.72 -0.35
C LYS A 26 -4.29 18.34 -1.02
N TYR A 27 -3.89 17.30 -0.27
CA TYR A 27 -3.78 15.94 -0.79
C TYR A 27 -5.12 15.43 -1.31
N PHE A 28 -6.19 15.53 -0.53
CA PHE A 28 -7.50 15.01 -0.91
C PHE A 28 -8.08 15.74 -2.13
N TYR A 29 -8.01 17.08 -2.16
CA TYR A 29 -8.49 17.83 -3.33
C TYR A 29 -7.71 17.49 -4.60
N LYS A 30 -6.40 17.34 -4.50
CA LYS A 30 -5.56 16.99 -5.63
C LYS A 30 -5.87 15.59 -6.17
N ASN A 31 -6.28 14.67 -5.30
CA ASN A 31 -6.41 13.24 -5.61
C ASN A 31 -7.88 12.76 -5.68
N ILE A 32 -8.86 13.64 -5.83
CA ILE A 32 -10.29 13.28 -5.90
C ILE A 32 -10.58 12.14 -6.88
N PRO A 33 -10.12 12.14 -8.15
CA PRO A 33 -10.38 11.05 -9.09
C PRO A 33 -9.83 9.70 -8.63
N PHE A 34 -8.63 9.68 -8.08
CA PHE A 34 -8.02 8.47 -7.53
C PHE A 34 -8.83 7.94 -6.35
N ILE A 35 -9.14 8.79 -5.38
CA ILE A 35 -9.88 8.42 -4.16
C ILE A 35 -11.27 7.91 -4.52
N PHE A 36 -11.96 8.60 -5.43
CA PHE A 36 -13.27 8.19 -5.89
C PHE A 36 -13.25 6.80 -6.54
N THR A 37 -12.33 6.55 -7.48
CA THR A 37 -12.21 5.26 -8.15
C THR A 37 -11.75 4.17 -7.20
N PHE A 38 -10.91 4.47 -6.22
CA PHE A 38 -10.48 3.54 -5.18
C PHE A 38 -11.66 3.10 -4.29
N ILE A 39 -12.46 4.06 -3.80
CA ILE A 39 -13.66 3.76 -3.00
C ILE A 39 -14.71 3.00 -3.82
N LEU A 40 -14.92 3.40 -5.07
CA LEU A 40 -15.86 2.69 -5.95
C LEU A 40 -15.41 1.25 -6.17
N GLY A 41 -14.12 1.03 -6.41
CA GLY A 41 -13.54 -0.32 -6.53
C GLY A 41 -13.75 -1.16 -5.28
N PHE A 42 -13.52 -0.59 -4.10
CA PHE A 42 -13.79 -1.23 -2.82
C PHE A 42 -15.27 -1.66 -2.69
N ILE A 43 -16.21 -0.77 -3.01
CA ILE A 43 -17.66 -1.09 -2.96
C ILE A 43 -18.00 -2.23 -3.90
N VAL A 44 -17.47 -2.21 -5.14
CA VAL A 44 -17.67 -3.28 -6.12
C VAL A 44 -17.12 -4.61 -5.59
N ILE A 45 -15.93 -4.62 -5.03
CA ILE A 45 -15.34 -5.84 -4.47
C ILE A 45 -16.20 -6.39 -3.35
N ILE A 46 -16.60 -5.59 -2.37
CA ILE A 46 -17.48 -6.05 -1.29
C ILE A 46 -18.76 -6.68 -1.87
N LYS A 47 -19.41 -5.97 -2.78
CA LYS A 47 -20.66 -6.44 -3.39
C LYS A 47 -20.54 -7.82 -4.03
N TYR A 48 -19.43 -8.08 -4.72
CA TYR A 48 -19.26 -9.30 -5.51
C TYR A 48 -18.44 -10.40 -4.84
N THR A 49 -17.80 -10.12 -3.69
CA THR A 49 -16.94 -11.07 -2.98
C THR A 49 -17.38 -11.37 -1.54
N ASN A 50 -18.40 -10.70 -1.03
CA ASN A 50 -18.86 -10.88 0.36
C ASN A 50 -19.52 -12.25 0.54
N LYS A 51 -18.69 -13.26 0.71
CA LYS A 51 -19.09 -14.67 0.91
C LYS A 51 -19.17 -15.06 2.39
N TYR A 52 -18.53 -14.26 3.26
CA TYR A 52 -18.28 -14.62 4.64
C TYR A 52 -19.17 -13.89 5.64
N ASN A 53 -20.22 -13.17 5.19
CA ASN A 53 -21.04 -12.31 6.06
C ASN A 53 -20.20 -11.38 6.97
N ASN A 54 -19.05 -10.96 6.49
CA ASN A 54 -18.24 -10.01 7.24
C ASN A 54 -19.03 -8.73 7.44
N SER A 55 -18.90 -8.15 8.62
CA SER A 55 -19.43 -6.83 8.86
C SER A 55 -18.74 -5.84 7.92
N ILE A 56 -19.50 -5.01 7.22
CA ILE A 56 -18.97 -3.91 6.39
C ILE A 56 -18.00 -3.01 7.17
N VAL A 57 -18.17 -2.97 8.50
CA VAL A 57 -17.27 -2.24 9.40
C VAL A 57 -15.87 -2.85 9.39
N ILE A 58 -15.76 -4.19 9.45
CA ILE A 58 -14.48 -4.89 9.39
C ILE A 58 -13.81 -4.66 8.03
N ASP A 59 -14.59 -4.71 6.95
CA ASP A 59 -14.11 -4.46 5.60
C ASP A 59 -13.54 -3.05 5.46
N PHE A 60 -14.24 -2.06 6.03
CA PHE A 60 -13.80 -0.66 6.02
C PHE A 60 -12.55 -0.44 6.89
N ILE A 61 -12.52 -1.02 8.09
CA ILE A 61 -11.34 -0.97 8.97
C ILE A 61 -10.15 -1.62 8.26
N THR A 62 -10.35 -2.75 7.59
CA THR A 62 -9.28 -3.40 6.81
C THR A 62 -8.73 -2.47 5.75
N LEU A 63 -9.60 -1.82 4.96
CA LEU A 63 -9.18 -0.89 3.92
C LEU A 63 -8.33 0.28 4.47
N ILE A 64 -8.74 0.84 5.60
CA ILE A 64 -8.00 1.95 6.24
C ILE A 64 -6.69 1.46 6.87
N ALA A 65 -6.67 0.28 7.46
CA ALA A 65 -5.48 -0.25 8.13
C ALA A 65 -4.33 -0.59 7.16
N LEU A 66 -4.65 -0.98 5.91
CA LEU A 66 -3.64 -1.41 4.94
C LEU A 66 -2.62 -0.34 4.55
N PRO A 67 -2.99 0.93 4.31
CA PRO A 67 -2.02 2.01 4.11
C PRO A 67 -1.08 2.22 5.31
N PHE A 68 -1.61 2.14 6.54
CA PHE A 68 -0.78 2.22 7.76
C PHE A 68 0.15 1.01 7.88
N TRP A 69 -0.33 -0.19 7.55
CA TRP A 69 0.50 -1.38 7.46
C TRP A 69 1.68 -1.17 6.51
N ALA A 70 1.41 -0.70 5.28
CA ALA A 70 2.46 -0.42 4.30
C ALA A 70 3.49 0.58 4.84
N TYR A 71 3.04 1.64 5.47
CA TYR A 71 3.89 2.64 6.10
C TYR A 71 4.77 2.05 7.20
N PHE A 72 4.20 1.35 8.19
CA PHE A 72 4.97 0.80 9.29
C PHE A 72 5.94 -0.30 8.87
N ILE A 73 5.55 -1.16 7.93
CA ILE A 73 6.45 -2.21 7.44
C ILE A 73 7.60 -1.61 6.64
N HIS A 74 7.38 -0.49 5.94
CA HIS A 74 8.42 0.24 5.25
C HIS A 74 9.41 0.87 6.24
N ILE A 75 8.95 1.57 7.28
CA ILE A 75 9.82 2.04 8.36
C ILE A 75 10.61 0.89 8.98
N PHE A 76 9.94 -0.22 9.28
CA PHE A 76 10.60 -1.40 9.85
C PHE A 76 11.69 -1.96 8.94
N SER A 77 11.50 -1.88 7.61
CA SER A 77 12.50 -2.30 6.63
C SER A 77 13.75 -1.42 6.60
N HIS A 78 13.69 -0.20 7.15
CA HIS A 78 14.85 0.67 7.33
C HIS A 78 15.65 0.39 8.60
N HIS A 79 15.15 -0.44 9.52
CA HIS A 79 15.87 -0.75 10.76
C HIS A 79 16.94 -1.83 10.50
N TYR A 80 18.16 -1.56 11.01
CA TYR A 80 19.28 -2.49 10.88
C TYR A 80 19.00 -3.84 11.54
N ASN A 81 19.62 -4.89 11.00
CA ASN A 81 19.62 -6.26 11.54
C ASN A 81 18.30 -7.05 11.39
N ASN A 82 17.40 -6.66 10.51
CA ASN A 82 16.27 -7.52 10.14
C ASN A 82 16.40 -8.01 8.69
N PHE A 83 15.70 -9.10 8.35
CA PHE A 83 15.78 -9.69 7.02
C PHE A 83 15.19 -8.77 5.92
N LEU A 84 14.21 -7.94 6.28
CA LEU A 84 13.59 -6.98 5.36
C LEU A 84 14.55 -5.84 5.03
N PHE A 85 15.45 -5.48 5.94
CA PHE A 85 16.47 -4.46 5.69
C PHE A 85 17.35 -4.84 4.51
N ASN A 86 17.88 -6.06 4.48
CA ASN A 86 18.73 -6.50 3.37
C ASN A 86 17.98 -6.53 2.05
N TRP A 87 16.71 -6.97 2.05
CA TRP A 87 15.85 -6.93 0.88
C TRP A 87 15.61 -5.50 0.40
N HIS A 88 15.32 -4.61 1.33
CA HIS A 88 15.03 -3.21 1.07
C HIS A 88 16.24 -2.43 0.55
N LEU A 89 17.47 -2.77 0.99
CA LEU A 89 18.71 -2.20 0.47
C LEU A 89 18.90 -2.42 -1.05
N PHE A 90 18.45 -3.57 -1.59
CA PHE A 90 18.50 -3.78 -3.04
C PHE A 90 17.62 -2.80 -3.79
N HIS A 91 16.46 -2.48 -3.23
CA HIS A 91 15.52 -1.51 -3.77
C HIS A 91 16.11 -0.08 -3.79
N HIS A 92 16.88 0.33 -2.77
CA HIS A 92 17.58 1.60 -2.72
C HIS A 92 18.84 1.66 -3.61
N ASN A 93 19.35 0.53 -4.09
CA ASN A 93 20.52 0.53 -4.96
C ASN A 93 20.14 0.82 -6.41
N GLN A 94 20.34 2.06 -6.86
CA GLN A 94 19.93 2.54 -8.19
C GLN A 94 20.51 1.75 -9.37
N LYS A 95 21.68 1.14 -9.23
CA LYS A 95 22.29 0.32 -10.31
C LYS A 95 21.56 -1.01 -10.45
N ILE A 96 21.11 -1.55 -9.32
CA ILE A 96 20.45 -2.84 -9.25
C ILE A 96 18.94 -2.69 -9.52
N SER A 97 18.29 -1.70 -8.94
CA SER A 97 16.84 -1.49 -9.02
C SER A 97 16.32 -1.23 -10.44
N LYS A 98 17.19 -0.75 -11.36
CA LYS A 98 16.84 -0.54 -12.77
C LYS A 98 16.84 -1.81 -13.63
N GLN A 99 17.35 -2.92 -13.12
CA GLN A 99 17.33 -4.19 -13.86
C GLN A 99 15.94 -4.82 -13.81
N GLN A 100 15.43 -5.31 -14.93
CA GLN A 100 14.08 -5.88 -15.04
C GLN A 100 13.76 -6.93 -13.98
N PHE A 101 14.74 -7.79 -13.68
CA PHE A 101 14.57 -8.82 -12.64
C PHE A 101 14.30 -8.21 -11.26
N TYR A 102 14.99 -7.12 -10.91
CA TYR A 102 14.80 -6.46 -9.61
C TYR A 102 13.50 -5.67 -9.54
N ILE A 103 13.03 -5.13 -10.65
CA ILE A 103 11.68 -4.52 -10.73
C ILE A 103 10.60 -5.57 -10.42
N LEU A 104 10.75 -6.79 -10.94
CA LEU A 104 9.82 -7.89 -10.63
C LEU A 104 9.93 -8.33 -9.17
N LEU A 105 11.13 -8.41 -8.60
CA LEU A 105 11.33 -8.72 -7.19
C LEU A 105 10.73 -7.63 -6.29
N GLU A 106 10.91 -6.38 -6.65
CA GLU A 106 10.31 -5.24 -5.95
C GLU A 106 8.79 -5.30 -6.00
N PHE A 107 8.21 -5.50 -7.19
CA PHE A 107 6.77 -5.70 -7.33
C PHE A 107 6.27 -6.82 -6.42
N TYR A 108 6.94 -7.98 -6.44
CA TYR A 108 6.58 -9.14 -5.62
C TYR A 108 6.72 -8.86 -4.13
N GLY A 109 7.80 -8.23 -3.69
CA GLY A 109 8.02 -7.84 -2.31
C GLY A 109 6.96 -6.86 -1.82
N ASN A 110 6.67 -5.83 -2.62
CA ASN A 110 5.60 -4.88 -2.32
C ASN A 110 4.23 -5.55 -2.28
N PHE A 111 3.94 -6.48 -3.20
CA PHE A 111 2.70 -7.23 -3.22
C PHE A 111 2.52 -8.11 -1.97
N MET A 112 3.54 -8.87 -1.61
CA MET A 112 3.47 -9.82 -0.48
C MET A 112 3.52 -9.11 0.87
N ILE A 113 4.41 -8.15 1.05
CA ILE A 113 4.73 -7.55 2.34
C ILE A 113 4.00 -6.21 2.51
N GLY A 114 4.32 -5.20 1.70
CA GLY A 114 3.71 -3.88 1.76
C GLY A 114 2.23 -3.88 1.40
N GLY A 115 1.83 -4.68 0.42
CA GLY A 115 0.44 -4.92 0.03
C GLY A 115 -0.36 -5.75 1.01
N GLY A 116 0.30 -6.38 1.99
CA GLY A 116 -0.37 -7.07 3.09
C GLY A 116 -0.85 -8.50 2.80
N ILE A 117 -0.44 -9.14 1.71
CA ILE A 117 -0.83 -10.55 1.45
C ILE A 117 -0.39 -11.46 2.62
N ILE A 118 0.75 -11.16 3.25
CA ILE A 118 1.22 -11.87 4.43
C ILE A 118 0.23 -11.82 5.61
N ILE A 119 -0.61 -10.77 5.70
CA ILE A 119 -1.66 -10.64 6.74
C ILE A 119 -2.67 -11.78 6.62
N ILE A 120 -2.96 -12.24 5.38
CA ILE A 120 -3.85 -13.38 5.14
C ILE A 120 -3.27 -14.63 5.81
N LEU A 121 -1.97 -14.89 5.61
CA LEU A 121 -1.29 -16.03 6.20
C LEU A 121 -1.31 -15.97 7.72
N TYR A 122 -1.02 -14.80 8.31
CA TYR A 122 -1.11 -14.62 9.77
C TYR A 122 -2.53 -14.80 10.29
N ASN A 123 -3.54 -14.27 9.59
CA ASN A 123 -4.93 -14.42 10.02
C ASN A 123 -5.36 -15.90 9.99
N LEU A 124 -5.02 -16.65 8.96
CA LEU A 124 -5.30 -18.08 8.89
C LEU A 124 -4.59 -18.85 10.02
N LEU A 125 -3.32 -18.54 10.26
CA LEU A 125 -2.53 -19.16 11.32
C LEU A 125 -3.10 -18.87 12.71
N LEU A 126 -3.41 -17.60 13.02
CA LEU A 126 -3.95 -17.19 14.31
C LEU A 126 -5.33 -17.80 14.55
N ASN A 127 -6.20 -17.85 13.54
CA ASN A 127 -7.49 -18.51 13.64
C ASN A 127 -7.34 -19.98 14.03
N GLN A 128 -6.35 -20.68 13.46
CA GLN A 128 -6.10 -22.08 13.77
C GLN A 128 -5.48 -22.28 15.16
N LEU A 129 -4.53 -21.41 15.55
CA LEU A 129 -3.84 -21.51 16.85
C LEU A 129 -4.75 -21.21 18.04
N PHE A 130 -5.61 -20.21 17.89
CA PHE A 130 -6.46 -19.71 18.97
C PHE A 130 -7.93 -20.06 18.81
N ASN A 131 -8.28 -20.90 17.84
CA ASN A 131 -9.65 -21.27 17.50
C ASN A 131 -10.56 -20.03 17.30
N LEU A 132 -10.02 -19.00 16.66
CA LEU A 132 -10.74 -17.78 16.36
C LEU A 132 -11.59 -17.98 15.11
N ASN A 133 -12.78 -17.36 15.09
CA ASN A 133 -13.62 -17.30 13.89
C ASN A 133 -13.64 -15.85 13.36
N PHE A 134 -12.43 -15.31 13.12
CA PHE A 134 -12.27 -13.96 12.63
C PHE A 134 -11.56 -13.99 11.27
N HIS A 135 -12.24 -13.47 10.24
CA HIS A 135 -11.71 -13.43 8.89
C HIS A 135 -11.77 -12.01 8.33
N PHE A 136 -10.64 -11.52 7.88
CA PHE A 136 -10.62 -10.36 7.01
C PHE A 136 -11.26 -10.67 5.66
N ASN A 137 -11.72 -9.66 4.95
CA ASN A 137 -12.05 -9.83 3.55
C ASN A 137 -10.76 -9.87 2.72
N TYR A 138 -10.30 -11.08 2.41
CA TYR A 138 -9.04 -11.30 1.71
C TYR A 138 -9.00 -10.68 0.30
N TYR A 139 -10.15 -10.45 -0.30
CA TYR A 139 -10.23 -9.77 -1.59
C TYR A 139 -9.94 -8.26 -1.49
N ILE A 140 -10.24 -7.64 -0.35
CA ILE A 140 -9.84 -6.24 -0.09
C ILE A 140 -8.32 -6.16 0.05
N ILE A 141 -7.72 -7.12 0.75
CA ILE A 141 -6.25 -7.20 0.88
C ILE A 141 -5.63 -7.41 -0.50
N LEU A 142 -6.17 -8.33 -1.32
CA LEU A 142 -5.70 -8.56 -2.68
C LEU A 142 -5.83 -7.31 -3.57
N TYR A 143 -6.96 -6.61 -3.47
CA TYR A 143 -7.20 -5.36 -4.18
C TYR A 143 -6.14 -4.29 -3.83
N TRP A 144 -5.93 -4.07 -2.53
CA TRP A 144 -4.90 -3.16 -2.06
C TRP A 144 -3.51 -3.58 -2.51
N ALA A 145 -3.17 -4.86 -2.40
CA ALA A 145 -1.85 -5.38 -2.76
C ALA A 145 -1.52 -5.13 -4.25
N ILE A 146 -2.50 -5.31 -5.13
CA ILE A 146 -2.33 -5.01 -6.56
C ILE A 146 -2.11 -3.51 -6.76
N ILE A 147 -2.93 -2.65 -6.14
CA ILE A 147 -2.80 -1.20 -6.28
C ILE A 147 -1.46 -0.74 -5.72
N TYR A 148 -1.12 -1.13 -4.50
CA TYR A 148 0.11 -0.70 -3.83
C TYR A 148 1.37 -1.07 -4.62
N SER A 149 1.47 -2.33 -5.06
CA SER A 149 2.63 -2.80 -5.80
C SER A 149 2.76 -2.17 -7.20
N THR A 150 1.65 -2.05 -7.93
CA THR A 150 1.66 -1.40 -9.25
C THR A 150 1.94 0.09 -9.15
N TYR A 151 1.33 0.76 -8.17
CA TYR A 151 1.54 2.18 -7.90
C TYR A 151 3.01 2.46 -7.58
N HIS A 152 3.62 1.64 -6.72
CA HIS A 152 5.02 1.76 -6.33
C HIS A 152 5.94 1.65 -7.55
N VAL A 153 5.77 0.59 -8.36
CA VAL A 153 6.59 0.38 -9.58
C VAL A 153 6.39 1.50 -10.59
N ILE A 154 5.15 1.93 -10.83
CA ILE A 154 4.87 3.00 -11.80
C ILE A 154 5.49 4.32 -11.34
N ASN A 155 5.28 4.70 -10.09
CA ASN A 155 5.79 5.97 -9.57
C ASN A 155 7.31 6.01 -9.50
N TYR A 156 7.95 4.89 -9.17
CA TYR A 156 9.41 4.84 -9.04
C TYR A 156 10.12 4.64 -10.38
N HIS A 157 9.67 3.68 -11.20
CA HIS A 157 10.41 3.29 -12.40
C HIS A 157 9.93 3.96 -13.69
N ILE A 158 8.70 4.46 -13.72
CA ILE A 158 8.11 5.03 -14.94
C ILE A 158 7.98 6.55 -14.84
N LEU A 159 7.35 7.05 -13.77
CA LEU A 159 7.04 8.47 -13.61
C LEU A 159 8.12 9.25 -12.87
N TYR A 160 9.02 8.57 -12.17
CA TYR A 160 10.07 9.18 -11.33
C TYR A 160 9.53 10.27 -10.41
N PHE A 161 8.47 9.95 -9.69
CA PHE A 161 7.76 10.90 -8.85
C PHE A 161 8.67 11.46 -7.75
N GLU A 162 8.78 12.79 -7.65
CA GLU A 162 9.78 13.47 -6.79
C GLU A 162 9.84 12.96 -5.35
N PRO A 163 8.74 12.87 -4.56
CA PRO A 163 8.82 12.45 -3.17
C PRO A 163 9.40 11.04 -3.01
N HIS A 164 8.91 10.10 -3.82
CA HIS A 164 9.36 8.72 -3.77
C HIS A 164 10.80 8.57 -4.28
N TYR A 165 11.14 9.29 -5.35
CA TYR A 165 12.49 9.34 -5.89
C TYR A 165 13.49 9.93 -4.88
N HIS A 166 13.10 10.98 -4.15
CA HIS A 166 13.95 11.59 -3.11
C HIS A 166 14.18 10.64 -1.93
N HIS A 167 13.16 9.88 -1.52
CA HIS A 167 13.31 8.83 -0.51
C HIS A 167 14.42 7.84 -0.89
N HIS A 168 14.43 7.39 -2.16
CA HIS A 168 15.43 6.43 -2.62
C HIS A 168 16.84 7.01 -2.80
N ILE A 169 16.97 8.29 -3.07
CA ILE A 169 18.27 8.88 -3.46
C ILE A 169 18.86 9.76 -2.37
N ARG A 170 18.03 10.57 -1.70
CA ARG A 170 18.51 11.65 -0.85
C ARG A 170 18.26 11.43 0.62
N ASN A 171 17.17 10.83 0.99
CA ASN A 171 16.74 10.81 2.37
C ASN A 171 15.88 9.59 2.69
N ALA A 172 16.51 8.50 3.11
CA ALA A 172 15.83 7.29 3.52
C ALA A 172 15.04 7.40 4.84
N ILE A 173 14.97 8.59 5.47
CA ILE A 173 14.28 8.82 6.75
C ILE A 173 12.95 9.57 6.61
N SER A 174 12.47 9.77 5.39
CA SER A 174 11.21 10.47 5.08
C SER A 174 10.49 9.81 3.90
N ASN A 175 9.20 10.14 3.70
CA ASN A 175 8.36 9.65 2.60
C ASN A 175 8.27 8.10 2.53
N PHE A 176 7.90 7.46 3.64
CA PHE A 176 7.88 6.00 3.80
C PHE A 176 6.66 5.31 3.21
N GLY A 177 5.53 5.99 3.09
CA GLY A 177 4.29 5.32 2.75
C GLY A 177 3.43 6.08 1.76
N PRO A 178 2.15 5.78 1.70
CA PRO A 178 1.24 6.65 0.98
C PRO A 178 1.32 8.06 1.53
N ASP A 179 1.39 9.04 0.64
CA ASP A 179 1.69 10.44 0.97
C ASP A 179 0.81 11.04 2.11
N TRP A 180 -0.47 10.68 2.16
CA TRP A 180 -1.37 11.13 3.22
C TRP A 180 -1.03 10.53 4.60
N VAL A 181 -0.40 9.33 4.64
CA VAL A 181 0.07 8.72 5.89
C VAL A 181 1.33 9.44 6.36
N ASP A 182 2.24 9.77 5.43
CA ASP A 182 3.43 10.60 5.74
C ASP A 182 3.02 11.99 6.25
N ILE A 183 1.95 12.58 5.71
CA ILE A 183 1.41 13.85 6.22
C ILE A 183 0.88 13.70 7.65
N ILE A 184 0.16 12.60 7.98
CA ILE A 184 -0.37 12.35 9.33
C ILE A 184 0.76 12.19 10.35
N PHE A 185 1.82 11.48 9.98
CA PHE A 185 2.95 11.22 10.88
C PHE A 185 4.08 12.28 10.75
N GLU A 186 3.88 13.32 9.95
CA GLU A 186 4.84 14.39 9.71
C GLU A 186 6.22 13.86 9.22
N THR A 187 6.20 12.74 8.49
CA THR A 187 7.40 12.14 7.88
C THR A 187 7.58 12.55 6.42
N LYS A 188 6.68 13.37 5.89
CA LYS A 188 6.86 13.97 4.57
C LYS A 188 7.91 15.06 4.60
N THR A 189 8.77 15.10 3.58
CA THR A 189 9.82 16.12 3.48
C THR A 189 9.22 17.50 3.22
N GLU A 190 9.64 18.48 4.03
CA GLU A 190 9.27 19.89 3.89
C GLU A 190 9.67 20.46 2.52
N GLY A 191 8.77 21.21 1.90
CA GLY A 191 8.99 21.84 0.59
C GLY A 191 8.81 20.92 -0.62
N GLU A 192 8.54 19.63 -0.40
CA GLU A 192 8.25 18.71 -1.50
C GLU A 192 6.79 18.80 -1.96
N LYS A 193 6.57 18.43 -3.21
CA LYS A 193 5.22 18.37 -3.77
C LYS A 193 4.38 17.29 -3.09
N ILE A 194 3.13 17.60 -2.88
CA ILE A 194 2.10 16.60 -2.53
C ILE A 194 1.91 15.67 -3.74
N GLU A 195 1.87 14.38 -3.46
CA GLU A 195 1.79 13.35 -4.48
C GLU A 195 0.51 13.45 -5.33
N ASN A 196 0.63 13.21 -6.64
CA ASN A 196 -0.49 13.12 -7.56
C ASN A 196 -0.78 11.66 -7.91
N SER A 197 -1.72 11.07 -7.20
CA SER A 197 -2.11 9.67 -7.38
C SER A 197 -3.08 9.45 -8.56
N ASN A 198 -3.50 10.51 -9.26
CA ASN A 198 -4.48 10.38 -10.35
C ASN A 198 -3.94 9.62 -11.56
N SER A 199 -2.62 9.54 -11.73
CA SER A 199 -1.98 8.65 -12.72
C SER A 199 -2.38 7.17 -12.52
N SER A 200 -2.78 6.80 -11.31
CA SER A 200 -3.13 5.42 -10.92
C SER A 200 -4.63 5.14 -10.92
N VAL A 201 -5.47 6.04 -11.41
CA VAL A 201 -6.93 5.81 -11.58
C VAL A 201 -7.19 4.55 -12.40
N ILE A 202 -6.46 4.35 -13.50
CA ILE A 202 -6.60 3.16 -14.35
C ILE A 202 -6.19 1.90 -13.58
N ASN A 203 -5.19 1.98 -12.71
CA ASN A 203 -4.75 0.84 -11.89
C ASN A 203 -5.85 0.38 -10.93
N ASN A 204 -6.62 1.31 -10.36
CA ASN A 204 -7.76 0.97 -9.51
C ASN A 204 -8.79 0.13 -10.28
N VAL A 205 -9.11 0.51 -11.50
CA VAL A 205 -10.07 -0.22 -12.36
C VAL A 205 -9.51 -1.59 -12.74
N ILE A 206 -8.27 -1.65 -13.19
CA ILE A 206 -7.61 -2.92 -13.55
C ILE A 206 -7.55 -3.86 -12.33
N ALA A 207 -7.21 -3.34 -11.14
CA ALA A 207 -7.17 -4.13 -9.92
C ALA A 207 -8.54 -4.76 -9.58
N VAL A 208 -9.65 -4.01 -9.73
CA VAL A 208 -10.99 -4.56 -9.56
C VAL A 208 -11.25 -5.71 -10.54
N ILE A 209 -10.93 -5.51 -11.82
CA ILE A 209 -11.12 -6.53 -12.86
C ILE A 209 -10.32 -7.80 -12.51
N ILE A 210 -9.04 -7.64 -12.14
CA ILE A 210 -8.18 -8.78 -11.78
C ILE A 210 -8.76 -9.52 -10.57
N VAL A 211 -9.16 -8.81 -9.51
CA VAL A 211 -9.74 -9.43 -8.30
C VAL A 211 -11.00 -10.22 -8.65
N LEU A 212 -11.88 -9.65 -9.48
CA LEU A 212 -13.13 -10.33 -9.87
C LEU A 212 -12.88 -11.54 -10.78
N LEU A 213 -11.91 -11.47 -11.69
CA LEU A 213 -11.53 -12.59 -12.55
C LEU A 213 -10.87 -13.73 -11.76
N LEU A 214 -10.02 -13.39 -10.81
CA LEU A 214 -9.24 -14.36 -10.03
C LEU A 214 -9.95 -14.83 -8.76
N LYS A 215 -11.15 -14.34 -8.43
CA LYS A 215 -11.80 -14.62 -7.15
C LYS A 215 -11.95 -16.12 -6.83
N ASN A 216 -12.25 -16.95 -7.82
CA ASN A 216 -12.43 -18.39 -7.61
C ASN A 216 -11.08 -19.07 -7.35
N GLN A 217 -10.07 -18.79 -8.18
CA GLN A 217 -8.71 -19.32 -8.05
C GLN A 217 -8.07 -18.88 -6.73
N PHE A 218 -8.27 -17.63 -6.36
CA PHE A 218 -7.77 -17.09 -5.10
C PHE A 218 -8.46 -17.76 -3.89
N ASN A 219 -9.78 -17.98 -3.97
CA ASN A 219 -10.51 -18.70 -2.94
C ASN A 219 -10.02 -20.16 -2.79
N ASP A 220 -9.73 -20.84 -3.90
CA ASP A 220 -9.20 -22.20 -3.86
C ASP A 220 -7.77 -22.24 -3.31
N LEU A 221 -6.94 -21.25 -3.62
CA LEU A 221 -5.63 -21.08 -3.01
C LEU A 221 -5.74 -20.89 -1.48
N ILE A 222 -6.64 -20.04 -1.01
CA ILE A 222 -6.86 -19.82 0.42
C ILE A 222 -7.28 -21.12 1.13
N LYS A 223 -8.21 -21.89 0.53
CA LYS A 223 -8.61 -23.20 1.06
C LYS A 223 -7.44 -24.17 1.14
N PHE A 224 -6.63 -24.21 0.08
CA PHE A 224 -5.44 -25.05 0.01
C PHE A 224 -4.45 -24.69 1.13
N ILE A 225 -4.11 -23.41 1.28
CA ILE A 225 -3.23 -22.93 2.35
C ILE A 225 -3.79 -23.30 3.73
N ASN A 226 -5.08 -23.02 3.96
CA ASN A 226 -5.72 -23.33 5.24
C ASN A 226 -5.70 -24.83 5.54
N TYR A 227 -5.90 -25.69 4.55
CA TYR A 227 -5.79 -27.13 4.71
C TYR A 227 -4.40 -27.55 5.22
N TYR A 228 -3.34 -26.99 4.69
CA TYR A 228 -1.98 -27.32 5.15
C TYR A 228 -1.69 -26.72 6.53
N ILE A 229 -2.18 -25.53 6.85
CA ILE A 229 -2.05 -24.96 8.19
C ILE A 229 -2.71 -25.89 9.20
N VAL A 230 -3.95 -26.33 8.94
CA VAL A 230 -4.68 -27.29 9.82
C VAL A 230 -3.92 -28.61 9.97
N LEU A 231 -3.25 -29.08 8.91
CA LEU A 231 -2.51 -30.35 8.94
C LEU A 231 -1.21 -30.26 9.75
N PHE A 232 -0.49 -29.14 9.70
CA PHE A 232 0.85 -29.01 10.27
C PHE A 232 0.89 -28.33 11.63
N VAL A 233 0.07 -27.33 11.88
CA VAL A 233 0.10 -26.54 13.13
C VAL A 233 -0.12 -27.41 14.37
N PRO A 234 -1.11 -28.33 14.44
CA PRO A 234 -1.28 -29.18 15.61
C PRO A 234 -0.09 -30.08 15.92
N LYS A 235 0.77 -30.37 14.93
CA LYS A 235 1.99 -31.18 15.09
C LYS A 235 3.17 -30.39 15.64
N LEU A 236 3.13 -29.05 15.53
CA LEU A 236 4.18 -28.16 16.04
C LEU A 236 3.97 -27.76 17.49
N ILE A 237 2.76 -27.95 18.03
CA ILE A 237 2.37 -27.56 19.39
C ILE A 237 2.45 -28.77 20.37
N LYS A 238 2.58 -29.99 19.86
CA LYS A 238 2.84 -31.21 20.63
C LYS A 238 4.33 -31.44 20.78
#